data_9176ebed4a6130c2f41e9cbcf2cf9d9b
#
_entry.id   9176ebed4a6130c2f41e9cbcf2cf9d9b
#
_cell.length_a   1.000
_cell.length_b   1.000
_cell.length_c   1.000
_cell.angle_alpha   90.00
_cell.angle_beta   90.00
_cell.angle_gamma   90.00
#
_symmetry.space_group_name_H-M   'P 1'
#
loop_
_entity.id
_entity.type
_entity.pdbx_description
1 polymer ?
#
loop_
_entity_poly.entity_id
_entity_poly.type
_entity_poly.pdbx_seq_one_letter_code
_entity_poly.pdbx_strand_id
1 'polypeptide(L)'
;MTHITRRTFNQQTLGSVMTFSLLEALYAHDAFGDEIKPITAKWLAELNELSRSVKDAKIEQVQWQQQCESLFDQVNLPDLLQFVNFEKLSQEVKFRERGERSLRRPFPEVDGLPTRLVFGHQIFALQEGRSVVPHGHDNMATGFLVLQGDFHGRHYERLADEGKTHMIIKPSIDEPFTVGQYSTVSEHKDNVHWFKATSRTAFLFNIHVSGIDAERRSGRVYIDPHGEQLSGGRIRARRLNSKQAKDLYG
;
A
#
# COMPACT_ATOMS: atom_id res chain seq x y z
N MET A 1 -7.69 -32.23 11.80
CA MET A 1 -7.48 -30.92 12.46
C MET A 1 -7.04 -29.97 11.38
N THR A 2 -7.95 -29.13 10.90
CA THR A 2 -7.71 -28.15 9.85
C THR A 2 -6.97 -26.95 10.47
N HIS A 3 -5.76 -26.70 10.03
CA HIS A 3 -5.00 -25.51 10.42
C HIS A 3 -5.71 -24.26 9.87
N ILE A 4 -6.35 -23.51 10.75
CA ILE A 4 -6.88 -22.18 10.45
C ILE A 4 -5.68 -21.25 10.36
N THR A 5 -5.39 -20.70 9.17
CA THR A 5 -4.33 -19.71 9.02
C THR A 5 -4.78 -18.39 9.67
N ARG A 6 -3.83 -17.55 10.18
CA ARG A 6 -4.13 -16.23 10.74
C ARG A 6 -4.95 -15.36 9.77
N ARG A 7 -4.75 -15.53 8.47
CA ARG A 7 -5.55 -14.87 7.41
C ARG A 7 -7.03 -15.26 7.43
N THR A 8 -7.36 -16.54 7.66
CA THR A 8 -8.74 -17.06 7.72
C THR A 8 -9.46 -16.59 8.99
N PHE A 9 -8.73 -16.39 10.10
CA PHE A 9 -9.29 -15.86 11.33
C PHE A 9 -9.72 -14.39 11.15
N ASN A 10 -8.91 -13.55 10.50
CA ASN A 10 -9.27 -12.15 10.22
C ASN A 10 -10.45 -12.02 9.24
N GLN A 11 -10.61 -12.95 8.29
CA GLN A 11 -11.75 -12.96 7.39
C GLN A 11 -13.09 -13.28 8.08
N GLN A 12 -13.08 -14.10 9.14
CA GLN A 12 -14.29 -14.48 9.86
C GLN A 12 -14.76 -13.42 10.86
N THR A 13 -13.87 -12.57 11.38
CA THR A 13 -14.20 -11.49 12.31
C THR A 13 -14.70 -10.22 11.61
N LEU A 14 -14.41 -10.02 10.35
CA LEU A 14 -14.83 -8.86 9.54
C LEU A 14 -16.14 -9.11 8.75
N GLY A 15 -16.73 -10.30 8.84
CA GLY A 15 -17.96 -10.68 8.15
C GLY A 15 -19.25 -10.06 8.70
N SER A 16 -19.19 -9.08 9.59
CA SER A 16 -20.36 -8.38 10.11
C SER A 16 -20.51 -7.00 9.46
N VAL A 17 -21.12 -6.97 8.30
CA VAL A 17 -21.62 -5.76 7.60
C VAL A 17 -22.83 -5.16 8.34
N MET A 18 -22.86 -5.24 9.64
CA MET A 18 -23.83 -4.49 10.42
C MET A 18 -23.08 -3.60 11.36
N THR A 19 -22.84 -2.38 10.98
CA THR A 19 -22.69 -1.33 11.99
C THR A 19 -22.22 0.01 11.42
N PHE A 20 -22.22 0.23 10.10
CA PHE A 20 -21.96 1.60 9.63
C PHE A 20 -23.02 2.58 10.17
N SER A 21 -24.29 2.22 10.25
CA SER A 21 -25.35 3.09 10.78
C SER A 21 -25.35 3.27 12.30
N LEU A 22 -24.84 2.30 13.06
CA LEU A 22 -24.73 2.43 14.52
C LEU A 22 -23.45 3.20 14.92
N LEU A 23 -22.38 3.08 14.15
CA LEU A 23 -21.17 3.86 14.30
C LEU A 23 -21.42 5.34 13.96
N GLU A 24 -22.14 5.69 12.89
CA GLU A 24 -22.52 7.06 12.58
C GLU A 24 -23.27 7.75 13.74
N ALA A 25 -24.13 7.03 14.45
CA ALA A 25 -24.87 7.56 15.60
C ALA A 25 -23.99 7.77 16.86
N LEU A 26 -22.91 6.99 17.00
CA LEU A 26 -21.97 7.11 18.12
C LEU A 26 -20.88 8.18 17.84
N TYR A 27 -20.54 8.43 16.58
CA TYR A 27 -19.51 9.39 16.17
C TYR A 27 -20.01 10.83 16.05
N ALA A 28 -21.30 11.11 16.29
CA ALA A 28 -21.84 12.47 16.32
C ALA A 28 -21.46 13.30 17.56
N HIS A 29 -20.66 12.76 18.48
CA HIS A 29 -20.18 13.47 19.64
C HIS A 29 -18.66 13.66 19.62
N ASP A 30 -18.23 14.93 19.64
CA ASP A 30 -16.85 15.41 19.76
C ASP A 30 -16.02 14.79 20.92
N ALA A 31 -16.67 14.11 21.87
CA ALA A 31 -16.03 13.52 23.04
C ALA A 31 -15.05 12.37 22.76
N PHE A 32 -15.21 11.63 21.62
CA PHE A 32 -14.31 10.54 21.25
C PHE A 32 -13.16 10.99 20.30
N GLY A 33 -13.27 12.17 19.72
CA GLY A 33 -12.27 12.68 18.77
C GLY A 33 -10.89 12.90 19.40
N ASP A 34 -10.83 13.20 20.68
CA ASP A 34 -9.56 13.49 21.36
C ASP A 34 -8.81 12.23 21.81
N GLU A 35 -9.48 11.08 21.98
CA GLU A 35 -8.83 9.81 22.34
C GLU A 35 -8.28 9.06 21.10
N ILE A 36 -8.95 9.17 19.96
CA ILE A 36 -8.58 8.48 18.71
C ILE A 36 -7.28 9.03 18.12
N LYS A 37 -7.09 10.35 18.17
CA LYS A 37 -5.88 11.00 17.64
C LYS A 37 -4.58 10.49 18.26
N PRO A 38 -4.48 10.33 19.60
CA PRO A 38 -3.28 9.79 20.24
C PRO A 38 -2.98 8.33 19.85
N ILE A 39 -3.99 7.47 19.69
CA ILE A 39 -3.82 6.05 19.32
C ILE A 39 -3.24 5.94 17.90
N THR A 40 -3.85 6.62 16.93
CA THR A 40 -3.36 6.63 15.56
C THR A 40 -2.01 7.32 15.44
N ALA A 41 -1.78 8.41 16.19
CA ALA A 41 -0.50 9.10 16.24
C ALA A 41 0.61 8.18 16.76
N LYS A 42 0.34 7.39 17.80
CA LYS A 42 1.30 6.40 18.33
C LYS A 42 1.65 5.35 17.28
N TRP A 43 0.65 4.78 16.60
CA TRP A 43 0.87 3.81 15.53
C TRP A 43 1.72 4.39 14.39
N LEU A 44 1.44 5.63 13.97
CA LEU A 44 2.23 6.34 12.95
C LEU A 44 3.65 6.66 13.44
N ALA A 45 3.84 6.96 14.72
CA ALA A 45 5.15 7.18 15.30
C ALA A 45 5.98 5.88 15.33
N GLU A 46 5.39 4.74 15.68
CA GLU A 46 6.03 3.44 15.61
C GLU A 46 6.44 3.09 14.16
N LEU A 47 5.57 3.35 13.19
CA LEU A 47 5.88 3.21 11.77
C LEU A 47 7.01 4.15 11.33
N ASN A 48 7.09 5.35 11.88
CA ASN A 48 8.16 6.31 11.61
C ASN A 48 9.50 5.82 12.15
N GLU A 49 9.55 5.28 13.37
CA GLU A 49 10.78 4.70 13.94
C GLU A 49 11.22 3.44 13.20
N LEU A 50 10.29 2.58 12.80
CA LEU A 50 10.57 1.45 11.92
C LEU A 50 11.19 1.90 10.60
N SER A 51 10.63 2.95 10.00
CA SER A 51 11.14 3.53 8.75
C SER A 51 12.48 4.21 8.92
N ARG A 52 12.75 4.78 10.08
CA ARG A 52 14.07 5.29 10.44
C ARG A 52 15.10 4.16 10.55
N SER A 53 14.71 3.05 11.19
CA SER A 53 15.60 1.91 11.40
C SER A 53 16.11 1.31 10.09
N VAL A 54 15.28 1.22 9.04
CA VAL A 54 15.76 0.75 7.72
C VAL A 54 16.64 1.78 7.01
N LYS A 55 16.38 3.07 7.18
CA LYS A 55 17.25 4.13 6.62
C LYS A 55 18.60 4.24 7.33
N ASP A 56 18.64 3.92 8.62
CA ASP A 56 19.86 3.91 9.41
C ASP A 56 20.62 2.57 9.26
N ALA A 57 20.20 1.69 8.34
CA ALA A 57 20.77 0.35 8.12
C ALA A 57 20.81 -0.54 9.38
N LYS A 58 19.91 -0.30 10.34
CA LYS A 58 19.75 -1.13 11.54
C LYS A 58 18.98 -2.41 11.26
N ILE A 59 18.13 -2.37 10.23
CA ILE A 59 17.37 -3.52 9.73
C ILE A 59 17.38 -3.54 8.19
N GLU A 60 17.24 -4.74 7.63
CA GLU A 60 17.11 -4.94 6.19
C GLU A 60 15.70 -4.62 5.69
N GLN A 61 15.56 -4.33 4.38
CA GLN A 61 14.26 -3.99 3.78
C GLN A 61 13.21 -5.11 3.97
N VAL A 62 13.60 -6.38 3.91
CA VAL A 62 12.69 -7.52 4.13
C VAL A 62 12.24 -7.60 5.59
N GLN A 63 13.10 -7.26 6.54
CA GLN A 63 12.72 -7.14 7.96
C GLN A 63 11.76 -5.97 8.18
N TRP A 64 11.98 -4.84 7.49
CA TRP A 64 11.04 -3.72 7.49
C TRP A 64 9.67 -4.15 7.01
N GLN A 65 9.57 -4.94 5.92
CA GLN A 65 8.29 -5.46 5.42
C GLN A 65 7.57 -6.27 6.52
N GLN A 66 8.24 -7.25 7.13
CA GLN A 66 7.66 -8.10 8.18
C GLN A 66 7.15 -7.30 9.38
N GLN A 67 7.93 -6.31 9.83
CA GLN A 67 7.54 -5.47 10.96
C GLN A 67 6.44 -4.47 10.56
N CYS A 68 6.45 -3.95 9.33
CA CYS A 68 5.40 -3.11 8.79
C CYS A 68 4.06 -3.88 8.71
N GLU A 69 4.09 -5.14 8.27
CA GLU A 69 2.93 -6.03 8.26
C GLU A 69 2.39 -6.26 9.68
N SER A 70 3.27 -6.46 10.65
CA SER A 70 2.87 -6.57 12.06
C SER A 70 2.23 -5.28 12.61
N LEU A 71 2.66 -4.11 12.15
CA LEU A 71 2.03 -2.84 12.48
C LEU A 71 0.66 -2.69 11.78
N PHE A 72 0.53 -3.13 10.53
CA PHE A 72 -0.77 -3.13 9.85
C PHE A 72 -1.77 -4.07 10.51
N ASP A 73 -1.35 -5.20 11.07
CA ASP A 73 -2.23 -6.07 11.87
C ASP A 73 -2.81 -5.38 13.12
N GLN A 74 -2.13 -4.34 13.63
CA GLN A 74 -2.51 -3.62 14.84
C GLN A 74 -3.29 -2.33 14.54
N VAL A 75 -3.40 -1.92 13.27
CA VAL A 75 -4.07 -0.67 12.93
C VAL A 75 -5.57 -0.77 13.23
N ASN A 76 -6.09 0.21 13.97
CA ASN A 76 -7.52 0.45 14.05
C ASN A 76 -7.94 1.24 12.81
N LEU A 77 -8.50 0.55 11.81
CA LEU A 77 -8.86 1.17 10.54
C LEU A 77 -9.89 2.30 10.69
N PRO A 78 -10.98 2.17 11.45
CA PRO A 78 -11.90 3.27 11.73
C PRO A 78 -11.20 4.52 12.27
N ASP A 79 -10.30 4.35 13.23
CA ASP A 79 -9.54 5.47 13.82
C ASP A 79 -8.62 6.12 12.80
N LEU A 80 -7.94 5.33 11.95
CA LEU A 80 -7.12 5.85 10.87
C LEU A 80 -7.94 6.65 9.85
N LEU A 81 -9.12 6.14 9.46
CA LEU A 81 -10.02 6.82 8.52
C LEU A 81 -10.49 8.16 9.07
N GLN A 82 -10.85 8.22 10.35
CA GLN A 82 -11.21 9.47 11.02
C GLN A 82 -10.01 10.41 11.11
N PHE A 83 -8.84 9.91 11.49
CA PHE A 83 -7.61 10.69 11.63
C PHE A 83 -7.21 11.39 10.33
N VAL A 84 -7.35 10.73 9.18
CA VAL A 84 -7.05 11.32 7.87
C VAL A 84 -8.23 12.09 7.26
N ASN A 85 -9.36 12.20 7.96
CA ASN A 85 -10.62 12.79 7.47
C ASN A 85 -11.05 12.17 6.12
N PHE A 86 -11.06 10.84 6.10
CA PHE A 86 -11.26 10.05 4.87
C PHE A 86 -12.62 10.31 4.24
N GLU A 87 -13.67 10.50 5.01
CA GLU A 87 -15.02 10.80 4.50
C GLU A 87 -15.00 12.03 3.59
N LYS A 88 -14.50 13.16 4.09
CA LYS A 88 -14.38 14.39 3.29
C LYS A 88 -13.48 14.18 2.07
N LEU A 89 -12.34 13.51 2.26
CA LEU A 89 -11.38 13.25 1.21
C LEU A 89 -11.99 12.41 0.09
N SER A 90 -12.77 11.37 0.41
CA SER A 90 -13.39 10.48 -0.58
C SER A 90 -14.53 11.16 -1.36
N GLN A 91 -15.25 12.10 -0.74
CA GLN A 91 -16.31 12.88 -1.40
C GLN A 91 -15.76 13.93 -2.36
N GLU A 92 -14.61 14.54 -2.04
CA GLU A 92 -13.99 15.61 -2.82
C GLU A 92 -13.09 15.11 -3.96
N VAL A 93 -12.84 13.80 -4.06
CA VAL A 93 -11.87 13.26 -5.00
C VAL A 93 -12.32 13.42 -6.46
N LYS A 94 -11.44 13.96 -7.28
CA LYS A 94 -11.57 13.97 -8.74
C LYS A 94 -10.71 12.83 -9.28
N PHE A 95 -11.35 11.75 -9.68
CA PHE A 95 -10.66 10.58 -10.24
C PHE A 95 -9.96 10.93 -11.56
N ARG A 96 -8.99 10.11 -11.94
CA ARG A 96 -8.31 10.20 -13.24
C ARG A 96 -8.94 9.22 -14.21
N GLU A 97 -8.88 9.54 -15.48
CA GLU A 97 -9.30 8.63 -16.55
C GLU A 97 -8.39 7.41 -16.65
N ARG A 98 -7.10 7.56 -16.28
CA ARG A 98 -6.09 6.49 -16.31
C ARG A 98 -5.20 6.55 -15.08
N GLY A 99 -4.97 5.39 -14.51
CA GLY A 99 -4.14 5.24 -13.32
C GLY A 99 -4.77 5.79 -12.05
N GLU A 100 -3.98 5.84 -11.03
CA GLU A 100 -4.37 6.32 -9.70
C GLU A 100 -4.43 7.86 -9.61
N ARG A 101 -5.37 8.37 -8.82
CA ARG A 101 -5.31 9.73 -8.28
C ARG A 101 -4.58 9.69 -6.95
N SER A 102 -3.41 10.27 -6.88
CA SER A 102 -2.66 10.41 -5.62
C SER A 102 -3.15 11.62 -4.83
N LEU A 103 -3.57 11.39 -3.60
CA LEU A 103 -4.01 12.40 -2.64
C LEU A 103 -2.97 12.50 -1.54
N ARG A 104 -2.30 13.65 -1.46
CA ARG A 104 -1.28 13.94 -0.47
C ARG A 104 -1.83 15.00 0.47
N ARG A 105 -2.12 14.62 1.71
CA ARG A 105 -2.56 15.51 2.76
C ARG A 105 -1.62 15.34 3.95
N PRO A 106 -1.17 16.42 4.59
CA PRO A 106 -0.43 16.30 5.83
C PRO A 106 -1.33 15.65 6.88
N PHE A 107 -0.72 14.91 7.79
CA PHE A 107 -1.42 14.47 8.99
C PHE A 107 -1.71 15.67 9.90
N PRO A 108 -2.77 15.60 10.71
CA PRO A 108 -3.00 16.62 11.74
C PRO A 108 -1.82 16.66 12.72
N GLU A 109 -1.56 17.86 13.25
CA GLU A 109 -0.57 18.02 14.32
C GLU A 109 -1.19 17.49 15.62
N VAL A 110 -0.55 16.50 16.21
CA VAL A 110 -0.95 15.90 17.48
C VAL A 110 0.28 15.52 18.29
N ASP A 111 0.14 15.52 19.60
CA ASP A 111 1.21 15.10 20.50
C ASP A 111 1.64 13.66 20.23
N GLY A 112 2.94 13.42 20.28
CA GLY A 112 3.54 12.11 20.03
C GLY A 112 3.79 11.75 18.56
N LEU A 113 3.27 12.52 17.59
CA LEU A 113 3.59 12.34 16.18
C LEU A 113 4.60 13.40 15.70
N PRO A 114 5.79 13.02 15.21
CA PRO A 114 6.73 13.97 14.64
C PRO A 114 6.12 14.74 13.47
N THR A 115 6.33 16.06 13.43
CA THR A 115 5.87 16.93 12.34
C THR A 115 6.54 16.61 11.01
N ARG A 116 7.73 15.98 11.06
CA ARG A 116 8.46 15.51 9.90
C ARG A 116 8.72 14.00 9.99
N LEU A 117 8.04 13.26 9.15
CA LEU A 117 8.19 11.81 9.05
C LEU A 117 9.33 11.43 8.09
N VAL A 118 9.99 10.29 8.35
CA VAL A 118 11.02 9.74 7.45
C VAL A 118 10.43 8.94 6.30
N PHE A 119 9.16 8.60 6.36
CA PHE A 119 8.42 8.00 5.25
C PHE A 119 7.50 9.02 4.58
N GLY A 120 7.25 8.84 3.29
CA GLY A 120 6.20 9.54 2.57
C GLY A 120 4.89 8.76 2.63
N HIS A 121 3.76 9.46 2.59
CA HIS A 121 2.44 8.83 2.55
C HIS A 121 1.51 9.50 1.54
N GLN A 122 0.54 8.75 1.06
CA GLN A 122 -0.52 9.24 0.18
C GLN A 122 -1.67 8.24 0.15
N ILE A 123 -2.84 8.69 -0.27
CA ILE A 123 -3.97 7.82 -0.57
C ILE A 123 -4.13 7.78 -2.08
N PHE A 124 -4.11 6.58 -2.65
CA PHE A 124 -4.47 6.35 -4.04
C PHE A 124 -5.96 6.13 -4.15
N ALA A 125 -6.61 6.91 -5.00
CA ALA A 125 -8.03 6.78 -5.31
C ALA A 125 -8.18 6.31 -6.76
N LEU A 126 -8.96 5.24 -6.97
CA LEU A 126 -9.18 4.60 -8.26
C LEU A 126 -10.67 4.32 -8.49
N GLN A 127 -11.08 4.42 -9.75
CA GLN A 127 -12.35 3.87 -10.21
C GLN A 127 -12.17 2.42 -10.66
N GLU A 128 -13.25 1.69 -10.75
CA GLU A 128 -13.28 0.32 -11.25
C GLU A 128 -12.52 0.18 -12.57
N GLY A 129 -11.72 -0.86 -12.67
CA GLY A 129 -10.89 -1.16 -13.82
C GLY A 129 -9.58 -0.36 -13.91
N ARG A 130 -9.41 0.71 -13.12
CA ARG A 130 -8.17 1.50 -13.08
C ARG A 130 -7.13 0.86 -12.17
N SER A 131 -5.86 1.18 -12.41
CA SER A 131 -4.77 0.52 -11.69
C SER A 131 -3.72 1.50 -11.17
N VAL A 132 -3.11 1.13 -10.04
CA VAL A 132 -1.71 1.44 -9.77
C VAL A 132 -0.92 0.53 -10.70
N VAL A 133 -0.39 1.10 -11.79
CA VAL A 133 0.15 0.32 -12.91
C VAL A 133 1.37 -0.54 -12.53
N PRO A 134 1.66 -1.64 -13.24
CA PRO A 134 2.77 -2.52 -12.92
C PRO A 134 4.11 -1.79 -12.88
N HIS A 135 4.78 -1.80 -11.72
CA HIS A 135 6.11 -1.23 -11.57
C HIS A 135 6.87 -1.84 -10.39
N GLY A 136 8.18 -1.85 -10.49
CA GLY A 136 9.09 -2.18 -9.42
C GLY A 136 9.73 -0.92 -8.82
N HIS A 137 10.40 -1.10 -7.70
CA HIS A 137 11.09 -0.05 -6.98
C HIS A 137 12.60 -0.27 -6.93
N ASP A 138 13.35 0.82 -7.08
CA ASP A 138 14.78 0.85 -6.78
C ASP A 138 14.99 1.67 -5.51
N ASN A 139 15.74 1.14 -4.53
CA ASN A 139 16.10 1.81 -3.28
C ASN A 139 14.88 2.34 -2.50
N MET A 140 13.83 1.54 -2.42
CA MET A 140 12.57 1.88 -1.73
C MET A 140 11.92 0.64 -1.11
N ALA A 141 11.21 0.86 -0.01
CA ALA A 141 10.26 -0.08 0.57
C ALA A 141 8.89 0.59 0.70
N THR A 142 7.82 -0.14 0.49
CA THR A 142 6.47 0.42 0.40
C THR A 142 5.45 -0.51 1.04
N GLY A 143 4.50 0.07 1.78
CA GLY A 143 3.35 -0.64 2.33
C GLY A 143 2.05 -0.06 1.77
N PHE A 144 1.05 -0.93 1.63
CA PHE A 144 -0.29 -0.62 1.14
C PHE A 144 -1.32 -1.19 2.10
N LEU A 145 -2.33 -0.39 2.43
CA LEU A 145 -3.50 -0.80 3.22
C LEU A 145 -4.76 -0.39 2.47
N VAL A 146 -5.70 -1.34 2.26
CA VAL A 146 -6.98 -1.03 1.62
C VAL A 146 -7.86 -0.30 2.61
N LEU A 147 -8.23 0.94 2.28
CA LEU A 147 -9.11 1.78 3.10
C LEU A 147 -10.59 1.57 2.75
N GLN A 148 -10.89 1.43 1.46
CA GLN A 148 -12.25 1.24 0.95
C GLN A 148 -12.23 0.54 -0.40
N GLY A 149 -13.27 -0.25 -0.68
CA GLY A 149 -13.42 -0.99 -1.93
C GLY A 149 -12.47 -2.17 -2.01
N ASP A 150 -12.36 -2.75 -3.21
CA ASP A 150 -11.62 -3.97 -3.44
C ASP A 150 -10.63 -3.79 -4.59
N PHE A 151 -9.55 -4.55 -4.51
CA PHE A 151 -8.51 -4.60 -5.53
C PHE A 151 -8.19 -6.04 -5.90
N HIS A 152 -7.73 -6.24 -7.10
CA HIS A 152 -6.95 -7.41 -7.48
C HIS A 152 -5.47 -7.02 -7.47
N GLY A 153 -4.70 -7.59 -6.55
CA GLY A 153 -3.28 -7.32 -6.37
C GLY A 153 -2.41 -8.41 -6.98
N ARG A 154 -1.37 -8.01 -7.71
CA ARG A 154 -0.35 -8.90 -8.24
C ARG A 154 1.02 -8.40 -7.85
N HIS A 155 1.84 -9.31 -7.32
CA HIS A 155 3.24 -9.05 -7.05
C HIS A 155 4.13 -10.05 -7.79
N TYR A 156 5.36 -9.60 -8.02
CA TYR A 156 6.37 -10.41 -8.68
C TYR A 156 7.72 -10.19 -8.02
N GLU A 157 8.46 -11.26 -7.84
CA GLU A 157 9.88 -11.18 -7.55
C GLU A 157 10.63 -10.63 -8.76
N ARG A 158 11.51 -9.67 -8.55
CA ARG A 158 12.47 -9.19 -9.54
C ARG A 158 13.72 -10.04 -9.46
N LEU A 159 13.94 -10.92 -10.43
CA LEU A 159 15.04 -11.88 -10.40
C LEU A 159 16.31 -11.33 -11.06
N ALA A 160 16.17 -10.60 -12.17
CA ALA A 160 17.29 -10.02 -12.89
C ALA A 160 16.85 -8.88 -13.80
N ASP A 161 17.79 -8.02 -14.12
CA ASP A 161 17.65 -7.01 -15.17
C ASP A 161 18.39 -7.46 -16.44
N GLU A 162 17.69 -7.47 -17.56
CA GLU A 162 18.31 -7.67 -18.88
C GLU A 162 18.52 -6.33 -19.55
N GLY A 163 19.66 -5.74 -19.26
CA GLY A 163 20.02 -4.42 -19.74
C GLY A 163 19.00 -3.35 -19.33
N LYS A 164 18.69 -2.44 -20.28
CA LYS A 164 17.72 -1.34 -20.04
C LYS A 164 16.33 -1.64 -20.59
N THR A 165 16.11 -2.80 -21.21
CA THR A 165 14.90 -3.08 -22.00
C THR A 165 13.98 -4.11 -21.37
N HIS A 166 14.49 -5.05 -20.58
CA HIS A 166 13.70 -6.10 -19.97
C HIS A 166 14.08 -6.33 -18.51
N MET A 167 13.20 -7.04 -17.82
CA MET A 167 13.35 -7.50 -16.45
C MET A 167 12.84 -8.93 -16.38
N ILE A 168 13.57 -9.83 -15.72
CA ILE A 168 13.08 -11.17 -15.42
C ILE A 168 12.34 -11.12 -14.10
N ILE A 169 11.07 -11.47 -14.13
CA ILE A 169 10.20 -11.51 -12.97
C ILE A 169 9.60 -12.90 -12.77
N LYS A 170 9.10 -13.16 -11.57
CA LYS A 170 8.35 -14.37 -11.25
C LYS A 170 7.14 -14.00 -10.39
N PRO A 171 5.91 -14.44 -10.72
CA PRO A 171 4.74 -14.20 -9.88
C PRO A 171 4.94 -14.73 -8.46
N SER A 172 4.58 -13.93 -7.46
CA SER A 172 4.60 -14.27 -6.03
C SER A 172 3.23 -14.13 -5.39
N ILE A 173 2.44 -13.14 -5.79
CA ILE A 173 1.07 -12.91 -5.31
C ILE A 173 0.16 -12.64 -6.51
N ASP A 174 -1.02 -13.26 -6.53
CA ASP A 174 -2.11 -12.98 -7.49
C ASP A 174 -3.45 -13.28 -6.78
N GLU A 175 -4.00 -12.27 -6.07
CA GLU A 175 -5.18 -12.46 -5.23
C GLU A 175 -5.99 -11.17 -5.05
N PRO A 176 -7.28 -11.29 -4.61
CA PRO A 176 -8.08 -10.14 -4.20
C PRO A 176 -7.58 -9.57 -2.88
N PHE A 177 -7.68 -8.24 -2.75
CA PHE A 177 -7.46 -7.47 -1.53
C PHE A 177 -8.72 -6.68 -1.20
N THR A 178 -9.24 -6.85 0.00
CA THR A 178 -10.44 -6.18 0.52
C THR A 178 -10.09 -5.22 1.66
N VAL A 179 -11.06 -4.46 2.12
CA VAL A 179 -10.90 -3.46 3.20
C VAL A 179 -10.17 -4.04 4.40
N GLY A 180 -9.16 -3.34 4.90
CA GLY A 180 -8.31 -3.73 6.01
C GLY A 180 -7.17 -4.69 5.64
N GLN A 181 -7.17 -5.26 4.44
CA GLN A 181 -6.04 -6.06 3.97
C GLN A 181 -4.91 -5.16 3.50
N TYR A 182 -3.69 -5.66 3.65
CA TYR A 182 -2.46 -4.94 3.36
C TYR A 182 -1.47 -5.81 2.59
N SER A 183 -0.45 -5.14 2.09
CA SER A 183 0.67 -5.77 1.39
C SER A 183 1.90 -4.87 1.49
N THR A 184 3.07 -5.47 1.47
CA THR A 184 4.35 -4.76 1.48
C THR A 184 5.23 -5.22 0.34
N VAL A 185 6.05 -4.33 -0.17
CA VAL A 185 7.04 -4.60 -1.22
C VAL A 185 8.35 -3.90 -0.88
N SER A 186 9.46 -4.45 -1.33
CA SER A 186 10.78 -3.81 -1.21
C SER A 186 11.61 -4.05 -2.47
N GLU A 187 12.83 -3.55 -2.51
CA GLU A 187 13.76 -3.85 -3.58
C GLU A 187 14.13 -5.35 -3.64
N HIS A 188 14.01 -6.06 -2.49
CA HIS A 188 14.52 -7.42 -2.31
C HIS A 188 13.46 -8.51 -2.19
N LYS A 189 12.18 -8.13 -2.05
CA LYS A 189 11.06 -9.08 -1.97
C LYS A 189 9.79 -8.45 -2.53
N ASP A 190 9.07 -9.19 -3.38
CA ASP A 190 7.81 -8.77 -4.00
C ASP A 190 7.93 -7.42 -4.73
N ASN A 191 9.12 -7.13 -5.29
CA ASN A 191 9.52 -5.81 -5.77
C ASN A 191 8.54 -5.18 -6.75
N VAL A 192 8.07 -5.94 -7.73
CA VAL A 192 7.11 -5.44 -8.72
C VAL A 192 5.70 -5.70 -8.23
N HIS A 193 4.87 -4.67 -8.30
CA HIS A 193 3.47 -4.77 -7.88
C HIS A 193 2.52 -4.07 -8.86
N TRP A 194 1.28 -4.53 -8.84
CA TRP A 194 0.17 -4.03 -9.65
C TRP A 194 -1.13 -4.20 -8.88
N PHE A 195 -1.86 -3.10 -8.64
CA PHE A 195 -3.19 -3.13 -8.01
C PHE A 195 -4.24 -2.59 -8.97
N LYS A 196 -5.21 -3.42 -9.32
CA LYS A 196 -6.35 -3.05 -10.15
C LYS A 196 -7.62 -2.96 -9.29
N ALA A 197 -8.30 -1.81 -9.30
CA ALA A 197 -9.56 -1.64 -8.60
C ALA A 197 -10.65 -2.51 -9.23
N THR A 198 -11.40 -3.25 -8.41
CA THR A 198 -12.49 -4.14 -8.80
C THR A 198 -13.85 -3.68 -8.27
N SER A 199 -13.87 -2.69 -7.38
CA SER A 199 -15.08 -2.00 -6.93
C SER A 199 -15.26 -0.67 -7.67
N ARG A 200 -16.47 -0.14 -7.70
CA ARG A 200 -16.83 1.15 -8.32
C ARG A 200 -15.85 2.27 -7.97
N THR A 201 -15.46 2.34 -6.70
CA THR A 201 -14.38 3.19 -6.19
C THR A 201 -13.55 2.41 -5.18
N ALA A 202 -12.24 2.59 -5.21
CA ALA A 202 -11.34 1.93 -4.29
C ALA A 202 -10.20 2.86 -3.86
N PHE A 203 -9.77 2.71 -2.59
CA PHE A 203 -8.78 3.58 -1.97
C PHE A 203 -7.72 2.75 -1.25
N LEU A 204 -6.45 3.05 -1.55
CA LEU A 204 -5.27 2.45 -0.90
C LEU A 204 -4.52 3.53 -0.13
N PHE A 205 -4.30 3.33 1.16
CA PHE A 205 -3.29 4.07 1.91
C PHE A 205 -1.92 3.50 1.56
N ASN A 206 -1.05 4.36 1.08
CA ASN A 206 0.29 4.01 0.67
C ASN A 206 1.31 4.75 1.52
N ILE A 207 2.22 4.00 2.11
CA ILE A 207 3.41 4.53 2.76
C ILE A 207 4.65 4.08 1.99
N HIS A 208 5.68 4.92 1.92
CA HIS A 208 6.92 4.57 1.25
C HIS A 208 8.14 5.18 1.92
N VAL A 209 9.16 4.38 2.07
CA VAL A 209 10.50 4.80 2.50
C VAL A 209 11.38 4.81 1.26
N SER A 210 11.84 5.98 0.84
CA SER A 210 12.74 6.16 -0.31
C SER A 210 14.10 6.65 0.13
N GLY A 211 15.13 6.40 -0.68
CA GLY A 211 16.51 6.75 -0.34
C GLY A 211 16.96 5.99 0.90
N ILE A 212 16.69 4.68 0.94
CA ILE A 212 17.13 3.81 2.03
C ILE A 212 18.65 3.80 2.07
N ASP A 213 19.28 3.59 0.92
CA ASP A 213 20.70 3.83 0.71
C ASP A 213 20.89 5.26 0.18
N ALA A 214 21.59 6.09 0.94
CA ALA A 214 21.79 7.50 0.61
C ALA A 214 22.66 7.72 -0.65
N GLU A 215 23.48 6.73 -1.02
CA GLU A 215 24.37 6.80 -2.21
C GLU A 215 23.65 6.40 -3.50
N ARG A 216 22.49 5.78 -3.40
CA ARG A 216 21.71 5.28 -4.53
C ARG A 216 20.48 6.13 -4.80
N ARG A 217 20.14 6.27 -6.08
CA ARG A 217 18.89 6.93 -6.48
C ARG A 217 17.70 6.01 -6.25
N SER A 218 16.61 6.58 -5.74
CA SER A 218 15.32 5.89 -5.70
C SER A 218 14.56 6.11 -7.00
N GLY A 219 13.80 5.11 -7.42
CA GLY A 219 13.04 5.20 -8.66
C GLY A 219 11.96 4.14 -8.80
N ARG A 220 11.19 4.28 -9.88
CA ARG A 220 10.21 3.29 -10.34
C ARG A 220 10.63 2.76 -11.69
N VAL A 221 10.52 1.44 -11.86
CA VAL A 221 10.76 0.75 -13.12
C VAL A 221 9.44 0.16 -13.59
N TYR A 222 8.81 0.78 -14.58
CA TYR A 222 7.54 0.29 -15.15
C TYR A 222 7.80 -0.89 -16.08
N ILE A 223 6.93 -1.88 -16.05
CA ILE A 223 7.05 -3.08 -16.87
C ILE A 223 5.73 -3.51 -17.47
N ASP A 224 5.82 -4.36 -18.49
CA ASP A 224 4.73 -5.14 -19.05
C ASP A 224 4.83 -6.58 -18.50
N PRO A 225 3.97 -6.97 -17.53
CA PRO A 225 4.03 -8.30 -16.93
C PRO A 225 3.53 -9.41 -17.86
N HIS A 226 2.93 -9.07 -19.00
CA HIS A 226 2.48 -10.02 -20.02
C HIS A 226 3.57 -10.28 -21.08
N GLY A 227 4.82 -10.46 -20.62
CA GLY A 227 5.95 -10.74 -21.47
C GLY A 227 6.12 -12.23 -21.86
N GLU A 228 7.26 -12.54 -22.43
CA GLU A 228 7.65 -13.90 -22.84
C GLU A 228 7.71 -14.84 -21.62
N GLN A 229 7.01 -15.97 -21.71
CA GLN A 229 7.04 -17.00 -20.67
C GLN A 229 8.33 -17.81 -20.77
N LEU A 230 9.06 -17.88 -19.67
CA LEU A 230 10.29 -18.65 -19.53
C LEU A 230 10.10 -19.87 -18.63
N SER A 231 11.03 -20.79 -18.66
CA SER A 231 11.02 -21.97 -17.79
C SER A 231 10.96 -21.60 -16.30
N GLY A 232 10.30 -22.43 -15.48
CA GLY A 232 10.19 -22.22 -14.02
C GLY A 232 9.23 -21.10 -13.61
N GLY A 233 8.24 -20.75 -14.44
CA GLY A 233 7.23 -19.73 -14.16
C GLY A 233 7.77 -18.30 -14.18
N ARG A 234 8.94 -18.10 -14.81
CA ARG A 234 9.53 -16.78 -14.99
C ARG A 234 8.94 -16.08 -16.21
N ILE A 235 8.97 -14.76 -16.19
CA ILE A 235 8.47 -13.90 -17.28
C ILE A 235 9.57 -12.93 -17.65
N ARG A 236 9.87 -12.82 -18.94
CA ARG A 236 10.72 -11.78 -19.50
C ARG A 236 9.86 -10.56 -19.80
N ALA A 237 9.75 -9.68 -18.84
CA ALA A 237 8.90 -8.50 -18.88
C ALA A 237 9.62 -7.32 -19.55
N ARG A 238 8.96 -6.71 -20.55
CA ARG A 238 9.49 -5.52 -21.21
C ARG A 238 9.41 -4.31 -20.27
N ARG A 239 10.47 -3.50 -20.19
CA ARG A 239 10.42 -2.22 -19.50
C ARG A 239 9.63 -1.18 -20.31
N LEU A 240 8.86 -0.40 -19.60
CA LEU A 240 8.00 0.66 -20.16
C LEU A 240 8.42 2.02 -19.59
N ASN A 241 8.06 3.09 -20.27
CA ASN A 241 7.99 4.38 -19.62
C ASN A 241 6.63 4.56 -18.92
N SER A 242 6.53 5.58 -18.05
CA SER A 242 5.31 5.84 -17.28
C SER A 242 4.07 6.07 -18.15
N LYS A 243 4.22 6.70 -19.33
CA LYS A 243 3.11 6.93 -20.26
C LYS A 243 2.62 5.60 -20.83
N GLN A 244 3.53 4.76 -21.34
CA GLN A 244 3.20 3.44 -21.89
C GLN A 244 2.50 2.54 -20.84
N ALA A 245 3.00 2.53 -19.60
CA ALA A 245 2.39 1.75 -18.53
C ALA A 245 0.95 2.21 -18.25
N LYS A 246 0.70 3.53 -18.22
CA LYS A 246 -0.66 4.07 -18.05
C LYS A 246 -1.56 3.85 -19.25
N ASP A 247 -1.02 3.87 -20.46
CA ASP A 247 -1.80 3.60 -21.66
C ASP A 247 -2.28 2.14 -21.73
N LEU A 248 -1.47 1.20 -21.21
CA LEU A 248 -1.77 -0.25 -21.21
C LEU A 248 -2.60 -0.69 -19.99
N TYR A 249 -2.32 -0.15 -18.81
CA TYR A 249 -2.78 -0.68 -17.53
C TYR A 249 -3.52 0.33 -16.65
N GLY A 250 -3.49 1.62 -16.99
CA GLY A 250 -4.06 2.71 -16.20
C GLY A 250 -5.58 2.84 -16.22
#